data_d06a52088dcbbc22bed02f4b35c3f442
#
_entry.id   d06a52088dcbbc22bed02f4b35c3f442
#
_cell.length_a   1.000
_cell.length_b   1.000
_cell.length_c   1.000
_cell.angle_alpha   90.00
_cell.angle_beta   90.00
_cell.angle_gamma   90.00
#
_symmetry.space_group_name_H-M   'P 1'
#
loop_
_entity.id
_entity.type
_entity.pdbx_description
1 polymer ?
#
loop_
_entity_poly.entity_id
_entity_poly.type
_entity_poly.pdbx_seq_one_letter_code
_entity_poly.pdbx_strand_id
1 'polypeptide(L)'
;MHRRLADAFQRGDLDALRSAVDDPVSVPNGPMPLTIGSCLVYAIYHSPLAFIRTLLEIGADPNAPVDDGFPPLIAALSCTREVRGAARRSDVNEIARLLLEFGADMHQRGINDYTPLHMAVAERNLAAIELFMERGADPDLRTRIDEYATPLEMAEAAGWTDGATLLRRERKDQ
;
A
#
# COMPACT_ATOMS: atom_id res chain seq x y z
N MET A 1 22.56 -13.62 -6.86
CA MET A 1 21.91 -13.05 -5.66
C MET A 1 20.47 -12.61 -5.98
N HIS A 2 20.23 -11.64 -6.86
CA HIS A 2 18.88 -11.10 -7.16
C HIS A 2 17.82 -12.16 -7.51
N ARG A 3 18.14 -13.16 -8.34
CA ARG A 3 17.18 -14.19 -8.75
C ARG A 3 16.70 -15.04 -7.58
N ARG A 4 17.58 -15.39 -6.63
CA ARG A 4 17.21 -16.19 -5.44
C ARG A 4 16.30 -15.41 -4.50
N LEU A 5 16.54 -14.10 -4.33
CA LEU A 5 15.68 -13.21 -3.55
C LEU A 5 14.29 -13.10 -4.18
N ALA A 6 14.22 -12.79 -5.48
CA ALA A 6 12.94 -12.71 -6.20
C ALA A 6 12.15 -14.03 -6.11
N ASP A 7 12.82 -15.17 -6.32
CA ASP A 7 12.20 -16.50 -6.19
C ASP A 7 11.67 -16.77 -4.78
N ALA A 8 12.38 -16.34 -3.72
CA ALA A 8 11.94 -16.47 -2.33
C ALA A 8 10.67 -15.66 -2.06
N PHE A 9 10.60 -14.41 -2.51
CA PHE A 9 9.42 -13.57 -2.42
C PHE A 9 8.23 -14.17 -3.17
N GLN A 10 8.42 -14.58 -4.43
CA GLN A 10 7.36 -15.14 -5.26
C GLN A 10 6.77 -16.42 -4.69
N ARG A 11 7.58 -17.25 -4.01
CA ARG A 11 7.13 -18.48 -3.35
C ARG A 11 6.63 -18.26 -1.93
N GLY A 12 6.91 -17.11 -1.34
CA GLY A 12 6.61 -16.84 0.06
C GLY A 12 7.46 -17.69 1.01
N ASP A 13 8.73 -17.87 0.69
CA ASP A 13 9.66 -18.74 1.42
C ASP A 13 10.57 -17.89 2.31
N LEU A 14 10.23 -17.80 3.60
CA LEU A 14 10.96 -16.99 4.58
C LEU A 14 12.38 -17.50 4.84
N ASP A 15 12.57 -18.82 4.86
CA ASP A 15 13.89 -19.41 5.11
C ASP A 15 14.82 -19.16 3.90
N ALA A 16 14.28 -19.30 2.69
CA ALA A 16 15.01 -18.96 1.48
C ALA A 16 15.34 -17.47 1.44
N LEU A 17 14.40 -16.57 1.86
CA LEU A 17 14.63 -15.15 1.96
C LEU A 17 15.78 -14.83 2.93
N ARG A 18 15.73 -15.37 4.16
CA ARG A 18 16.78 -15.18 5.16
C ARG A 18 18.14 -15.69 4.69
N SER A 19 18.15 -16.81 3.96
CA SER A 19 19.38 -17.39 3.42
C SER A 19 19.98 -16.59 2.24
N ALA A 20 19.20 -15.69 1.66
CA ALA A 20 19.59 -14.91 0.49
C ALA A 20 20.05 -13.48 0.81
N VAL A 21 19.92 -13.02 2.05
CA VAL A 21 20.37 -11.72 2.56
C VAL A 21 21.65 -11.85 3.39
N ASP A 22 22.41 -10.75 3.47
CA ASP A 22 23.69 -10.73 4.22
C ASP A 22 23.46 -10.77 5.74
N ASP A 23 22.35 -10.21 6.23
CA ASP A 23 21.95 -10.23 7.63
C ASP A 23 20.55 -10.83 7.82
N PRO A 24 20.44 -12.17 7.99
CA PRO A 24 19.17 -12.86 8.16
C PRO A 24 18.35 -12.41 9.38
N VAL A 25 18.99 -11.91 10.42
CA VAL A 25 18.34 -11.52 11.68
C VAL A 25 17.59 -10.20 11.50
N SER A 26 18.05 -9.35 10.61
CA SER A 26 17.42 -8.06 10.34
C SER A 26 16.14 -8.13 9.50
N VAL A 27 15.81 -9.29 8.91
CA VAL A 27 14.55 -9.48 8.20
C VAL A 27 13.38 -9.42 9.19
N PRO A 28 12.33 -8.61 8.94
CA PRO A 28 11.96 -7.97 7.68
C PRO A 28 12.36 -6.49 7.53
N ASN A 29 12.90 -5.84 8.55
CA ASN A 29 13.08 -4.38 8.56
C ASN A 29 14.52 -3.91 8.26
N GLY A 30 15.46 -4.83 8.20
CA GLY A 30 16.84 -4.51 7.87
C GLY A 30 17.09 -4.12 6.42
N PRO A 31 18.30 -3.67 6.11
CA PRO A 31 18.66 -3.24 4.78
C PRO A 31 18.53 -4.38 3.78
N MET A 32 17.82 -4.12 2.69
CA MET A 32 17.71 -4.99 1.54
C MET A 32 18.58 -4.45 0.40
N PRO A 33 18.96 -5.28 -0.58
CA PRO A 33 19.60 -4.78 -1.80
C PRO A 33 18.79 -3.64 -2.42
N LEU A 34 19.46 -2.62 -2.96
CA LEU A 34 18.83 -1.42 -3.55
C LEU A 34 17.70 -1.71 -4.54
N THR A 35 17.77 -2.85 -5.24
CA THR A 35 16.73 -3.27 -6.18
C THR A 35 15.46 -3.79 -5.52
N ILE A 36 15.52 -4.11 -4.22
CA ILE A 36 14.39 -4.58 -3.42
C ILE A 36 13.76 -3.41 -2.66
N GLY A 37 14.59 -2.52 -2.08
CA GLY A 37 14.11 -1.46 -1.21
C GLY A 37 13.54 -2.02 0.08
N SER A 38 12.32 -1.63 0.47
CA SER A 38 11.65 -2.19 1.64
C SER A 38 11.20 -3.63 1.39
N CYS A 39 11.52 -4.55 2.31
CA CYS A 39 11.11 -5.95 2.25
C CYS A 39 9.58 -6.10 2.14
N LEU A 40 8.82 -5.39 2.99
CA LEU A 40 7.37 -5.43 2.97
C LEU A 40 6.78 -4.88 1.67
N VAL A 41 7.29 -3.76 1.17
CA VAL A 41 6.81 -3.15 -0.09
C VAL A 41 7.10 -4.07 -1.28
N TYR A 42 8.28 -4.69 -1.33
CA TYR A 42 8.60 -5.66 -2.37
C TYR A 42 7.67 -6.88 -2.32
N ALA A 43 7.38 -7.38 -1.11
CA ALA A 43 6.42 -8.48 -0.93
C ALA A 43 5.00 -8.08 -1.39
N ILE A 44 4.56 -6.85 -1.14
CA ILE A 44 3.28 -6.34 -1.60
C ILE A 44 3.18 -6.42 -3.14
N TYR A 45 4.25 -6.13 -3.85
CA TYR A 45 4.26 -6.22 -5.31
C TYR A 45 4.34 -7.65 -5.84
N HIS A 46 5.09 -8.55 -5.19
CA HIS A 46 5.58 -9.79 -5.81
C HIS A 46 5.19 -11.08 -5.10
N SER A 47 4.67 -11.00 -3.86
CA SER A 47 4.46 -12.20 -3.03
C SER A 47 2.98 -12.55 -2.86
N PRO A 48 2.66 -13.80 -2.53
CA PRO A 48 1.33 -14.18 -2.10
C PRO A 48 0.90 -13.43 -0.83
N LEU A 49 -0.40 -13.19 -0.65
CA LEU A 49 -0.97 -12.53 0.53
C LEU A 49 -0.54 -13.20 1.85
N ALA A 50 -0.46 -14.52 1.86
CA ALA A 50 0.00 -15.29 3.03
C ALA A 50 1.43 -14.90 3.46
N PHE A 51 2.30 -14.61 2.51
CA PHE A 51 3.67 -14.20 2.84
C PHE A 51 3.75 -12.77 3.36
N ILE A 52 2.92 -11.86 2.83
CA ILE A 52 2.77 -10.49 3.36
C ILE A 52 2.33 -10.57 4.83
N ARG A 53 1.36 -11.44 5.15
CA ARG A 53 0.94 -11.72 6.54
C ARG A 53 2.09 -12.24 7.40
N THR A 54 2.83 -13.21 6.92
CA THR A 54 4.00 -13.76 7.64
C THR A 54 5.03 -12.66 7.96
N LEU A 55 5.33 -11.77 7.00
CA LEU A 55 6.26 -10.65 7.24
C LEU A 55 5.73 -9.69 8.31
N LEU A 56 4.44 -9.37 8.30
CA LEU A 56 3.81 -8.51 9.31
C LEU A 56 3.81 -9.19 10.70
N GLU A 57 3.53 -10.49 10.77
CA GLU A 57 3.54 -11.29 12.00
C GLU A 57 4.93 -11.37 12.64
N ILE A 58 6.00 -11.36 11.86
CA ILE A 58 7.38 -11.29 12.37
C ILE A 58 7.88 -9.85 12.58
N GLY A 59 7.00 -8.86 12.48
CA GLY A 59 7.27 -7.49 12.85
C GLY A 59 7.68 -6.57 11.70
N ALA A 60 7.31 -6.86 10.44
CA ALA A 60 7.47 -5.88 9.37
C ALA A 60 6.69 -4.61 9.70
N ASP A 61 7.34 -3.46 9.55
CA ASP A 61 6.73 -2.15 9.82
C ASP A 61 5.76 -1.77 8.68
N PRO A 62 4.42 -1.73 8.94
CA PRO A 62 3.45 -1.34 7.94
C PRO A 62 3.51 0.15 7.57
N ASN A 63 4.30 0.93 8.30
CA ASN A 63 4.51 2.37 8.10
C ASN A 63 5.95 2.69 7.70
N ALA A 64 6.72 1.68 7.28
CA ALA A 64 8.11 1.86 6.91
C ALA A 64 8.28 3.05 5.94
N PRO A 65 9.20 3.97 6.22
CA PRO A 65 9.50 5.06 5.31
C PRO A 65 10.08 4.50 4.01
N VAL A 66 9.73 5.13 2.90
CA VAL A 66 10.21 4.76 1.57
C VAL A 66 10.62 6.00 0.79
N ASP A 67 11.74 5.90 0.08
CA ASP A 67 12.29 7.03 -0.68
C ASP A 67 11.54 7.29 -2.00
N ASP A 68 10.76 6.31 -2.46
CA ASP A 68 10.09 6.34 -3.76
C ASP A 68 8.64 6.85 -3.72
N GLY A 69 8.15 7.25 -2.54
CA GLY A 69 6.81 7.77 -2.35
C GLY A 69 5.69 6.72 -2.32
N PHE A 70 6.01 5.43 -2.21
CA PHE A 70 5.04 4.35 -2.12
C PHE A 70 5.12 3.60 -0.79
N PRO A 71 4.73 4.23 0.35
CA PRO A 71 4.63 3.51 1.62
C PRO A 71 3.65 2.32 1.49
N PRO A 72 3.73 1.31 2.40
CA PRO A 72 3.07 0.02 2.20
C PRO A 72 1.59 0.09 1.79
N LEU A 73 0.79 0.94 2.42
CA LEU A 73 -0.64 1.04 2.11
C LEU A 73 -0.90 1.68 0.73
N ILE A 74 -0.13 2.69 0.36
CA ILE A 74 -0.19 3.30 -0.98
C ILE A 74 0.35 2.34 -2.05
N ALA A 75 1.42 1.60 -1.76
CA ALA A 75 1.95 0.58 -2.64
C ALA A 75 0.90 -0.50 -2.93
N ALA A 76 0.19 -0.99 -1.91
CA ALA A 76 -0.88 -1.97 -2.09
C ALA A 76 -1.96 -1.46 -3.04
N LEU A 77 -2.45 -0.24 -2.86
CA LEU A 77 -3.49 0.35 -3.71
C LEU A 77 -3.04 0.54 -5.16
N SER A 78 -1.76 0.82 -5.40
CA SER A 78 -1.22 1.01 -6.76
C SER A 78 -1.12 -0.29 -7.57
N CYS A 79 -1.27 -1.46 -6.94
CA CYS A 79 -1.19 -2.77 -7.60
C CYS A 79 -2.42 -3.15 -8.44
N THR A 80 -3.40 -2.26 -8.61
CA THR A 80 -4.55 -2.46 -9.52
C THR A 80 -4.14 -2.54 -10.99
N ARG A 81 -2.93 -2.12 -11.31
CA ARG A 81 -2.30 -2.16 -12.64
C ARG A 81 -0.91 -2.80 -12.54
N GLU A 82 -0.29 -3.08 -13.68
CA GLU A 82 1.10 -3.52 -13.71
C GLU A 82 2.02 -2.39 -13.21
N VAL A 83 2.79 -2.68 -12.16
CA VAL A 83 3.67 -1.71 -11.51
C VAL A 83 5.03 -2.36 -11.27
N ARG A 84 6.11 -1.67 -11.65
CA ARG A 84 7.50 -2.10 -11.35
C ARG A 84 7.82 -3.54 -11.78
N GLY A 85 7.24 -3.98 -12.91
CA GLY A 85 7.41 -5.36 -13.39
C GLY A 85 6.63 -6.41 -12.60
N ALA A 86 5.81 -6.00 -11.62
CA ALA A 86 4.84 -6.87 -10.97
C ALA A 86 3.54 -6.91 -11.78
N ALA A 87 2.94 -8.09 -11.89
CA ALA A 87 1.64 -8.24 -12.50
C ALA A 87 0.54 -7.55 -11.66
N ARG A 88 -0.52 -7.14 -12.34
CA ARG A 88 -1.73 -6.64 -11.68
C ARG A 88 -2.23 -7.62 -10.63
N ARG A 89 -2.64 -7.11 -9.45
CA ARG A 89 -3.21 -7.90 -8.35
C ARG A 89 -4.72 -7.74 -8.28
N SER A 90 -5.40 -8.83 -7.92
CA SER A 90 -6.84 -8.83 -7.62
C SER A 90 -7.15 -8.71 -6.12
N ASP A 91 -6.17 -8.99 -5.26
CA ASP A 91 -6.28 -9.03 -3.79
C ASP A 91 -5.82 -7.71 -3.11
N VAL A 92 -5.90 -6.59 -3.83
CA VAL A 92 -5.46 -5.26 -3.36
C VAL A 92 -6.17 -4.85 -2.06
N ASN A 93 -7.49 -5.07 -1.99
CA ASN A 93 -8.28 -4.67 -0.83
C ASN A 93 -8.04 -5.59 0.38
N GLU A 94 -7.74 -6.86 0.15
CA GLU A 94 -7.33 -7.81 1.19
C GLU A 94 -5.97 -7.44 1.77
N ILE A 95 -5.02 -7.01 0.92
CA ILE A 95 -3.72 -6.50 1.38
C ILE A 95 -3.91 -5.22 2.18
N ALA A 96 -4.72 -4.26 1.69
CA ALA A 96 -4.99 -3.02 2.42
C ALA A 96 -5.63 -3.29 3.79
N ARG A 97 -6.61 -4.21 3.86
CA ARG A 97 -7.23 -4.64 5.11
C ARG A 97 -6.21 -5.26 6.06
N LEU A 98 -5.36 -6.15 5.56
CA LEU A 98 -4.29 -6.78 6.32
C LEU A 98 -3.31 -5.74 6.89
N LEU A 99 -2.86 -4.79 6.09
CA LEU A 99 -1.97 -3.72 6.55
C LEU A 99 -2.61 -2.89 7.68
N LEU A 100 -3.91 -2.55 7.55
CA LEU A 100 -4.65 -1.84 8.59
C LEU A 100 -4.80 -2.67 9.87
N GLU A 101 -4.99 -3.98 9.77
CA GLU A 101 -5.01 -4.89 10.94
C GLU A 101 -3.69 -4.87 11.71
N PHE A 102 -2.57 -4.62 11.04
CA PHE A 102 -1.25 -4.50 11.63
C PHE A 102 -0.82 -3.06 11.90
N GLY A 103 -1.75 -2.11 11.86
CA GLY A 103 -1.51 -0.73 12.29
C GLY A 103 -0.94 0.20 11.22
N ALA A 104 -1.22 -0.06 9.94
CA ALA A 104 -0.89 0.90 8.88
C ALA A 104 -1.61 2.24 9.10
N ASP A 105 -0.88 3.34 8.97
CA ASP A 105 -1.41 4.70 9.10
C ASP A 105 -2.17 5.12 7.83
N MET A 106 -3.47 5.31 7.97
CA MET A 106 -4.35 5.77 6.89
C MET A 106 -4.08 7.22 6.44
N HIS A 107 -3.25 7.95 7.16
CA HIS A 107 -2.90 9.33 6.84
C HIS A 107 -1.45 9.49 6.37
N GLN A 108 -0.68 8.40 6.33
CA GLN A 108 0.69 8.41 5.81
C GLN A 108 0.69 8.86 4.35
N ARG A 109 1.48 9.89 4.08
CA ARG A 109 1.54 10.49 2.75
C ARG A 109 2.59 9.82 1.88
N GLY A 110 2.28 9.72 0.60
CA GLY A 110 3.16 9.15 -0.40
C GLY A 110 3.31 10.05 -1.62
N ILE A 111 3.39 9.42 -2.78
CA ILE A 111 3.55 10.12 -4.06
C ILE A 111 2.44 11.17 -4.26
N ASN A 112 2.78 12.30 -4.85
CA ASN A 112 1.89 13.46 -5.06
C ASN A 112 1.25 13.98 -3.75
N ASP A 113 1.88 13.73 -2.61
CA ASP A 113 1.36 14.04 -1.28
C ASP A 113 0.01 13.35 -0.97
N TYR A 114 -0.31 12.28 -1.66
CA TYR A 114 -1.56 11.51 -1.47
C TYR A 114 -1.56 10.78 -0.13
N THR A 115 -2.68 10.84 0.56
CA THR A 115 -3.03 9.86 1.58
C THR A 115 -3.55 8.58 0.90
N PRO A 116 -3.67 7.44 1.61
CA PRO A 116 -4.31 6.24 1.07
C PRO A 116 -5.71 6.49 0.48
N LEU A 117 -6.50 7.40 1.08
CA LEU A 117 -7.82 7.75 0.55
C LEU A 117 -7.74 8.48 -0.80
N HIS A 118 -6.77 9.40 -0.98
CA HIS A 118 -6.49 10.00 -2.29
C HIS A 118 -6.07 8.96 -3.32
N MET A 119 -5.20 8.00 -2.91
CA MET A 119 -4.77 6.92 -3.81
C MET A 119 -5.94 6.01 -4.21
N ALA A 120 -6.85 5.69 -3.28
CA ALA A 120 -8.07 4.93 -3.59
C ALA A 120 -8.94 5.64 -4.63
N VAL A 121 -9.03 6.97 -4.58
CA VAL A 121 -9.71 7.78 -5.60
C VAL A 121 -8.96 7.74 -6.94
N ALA A 122 -7.65 7.92 -6.93
CA ALA A 122 -6.82 7.88 -8.14
C ALA A 122 -6.94 6.54 -8.89
N GLU A 123 -7.01 5.43 -8.15
CA GLU A 123 -7.16 4.08 -8.69
C GLU A 123 -8.64 3.66 -8.89
N ARG A 124 -9.60 4.56 -8.64
CA ARG A 124 -11.06 4.31 -8.75
C ARG A 124 -11.52 3.06 -8.00
N ASN A 125 -10.99 2.89 -6.78
CA ASN A 125 -11.26 1.72 -5.95
C ASN A 125 -12.33 2.04 -4.88
N LEU A 126 -13.62 1.82 -5.21
CA LEU A 126 -14.74 2.06 -4.29
C LEU A 126 -14.61 1.25 -3.00
N ALA A 127 -14.24 -0.02 -3.09
CA ALA A 127 -14.11 -0.88 -1.92
C ALA A 127 -12.99 -0.42 -0.96
N ALA A 128 -11.92 0.17 -1.49
CA ALA A 128 -10.89 0.79 -0.64
C ALA A 128 -11.40 2.08 0.02
N ILE A 129 -12.19 2.89 -0.69
CA ILE A 129 -12.80 4.09 -0.10
C ILE A 129 -13.72 3.69 1.04
N GLU A 130 -14.64 2.73 0.84
CA GLU A 130 -15.51 2.20 1.90
C GLU A 130 -14.69 1.72 3.10
N LEU A 131 -13.68 0.88 2.86
CA LEU A 131 -12.79 0.35 3.90
C LEU A 131 -12.14 1.47 4.74
N PHE A 132 -11.61 2.50 4.10
CA PHE A 132 -10.93 3.59 4.80
C PHE A 132 -11.91 4.48 5.56
N MET A 133 -13.06 4.80 4.99
CA MET A 133 -14.09 5.58 5.64
C MET A 133 -14.66 4.85 6.87
N GLU A 134 -14.95 3.54 6.77
CA GLU A 134 -15.36 2.68 7.89
C GLU A 134 -14.32 2.64 9.03
N ARG A 135 -13.04 2.83 8.71
CA ARG A 135 -11.93 2.83 9.66
C ARG A 135 -11.58 4.23 10.18
N GLY A 136 -12.32 5.26 9.79
CA GLY A 136 -12.15 6.63 10.26
C GLY A 136 -11.07 7.43 9.54
N ALA A 137 -10.80 7.16 8.27
CA ALA A 137 -9.94 8.01 7.47
C ALA A 137 -10.54 9.41 7.34
N ASP A 138 -9.71 10.44 7.49
CA ASP A 138 -10.13 11.83 7.37
C ASP A 138 -10.35 12.21 5.88
N PRO A 139 -11.61 12.43 5.44
CA PRO A 139 -11.93 12.77 4.05
C PRO A 139 -11.63 14.23 3.69
N ASP A 140 -11.31 15.06 4.68
CA ASP A 140 -11.07 16.49 4.50
C ASP A 140 -9.59 16.84 4.39
N LEU A 141 -8.71 15.86 4.52
CA LEU A 141 -7.28 16.05 4.29
C LEU A 141 -7.04 16.47 2.85
N ARG A 142 -6.29 17.59 2.70
CA ARG A 142 -5.87 18.10 1.40
C ARG A 142 -4.46 17.63 1.06
N THR A 143 -4.17 17.44 -0.22
CA THR A 143 -2.79 17.42 -0.68
C THR A 143 -2.15 18.78 -0.39
N ARG A 144 -0.82 18.82 -0.19
CA ARG A 144 -0.07 20.07 0.11
C ARG A 144 0.70 20.57 -1.10
N ILE A 145 0.62 19.86 -2.20
CA ILE A 145 1.24 20.19 -3.48
C ILE A 145 0.17 20.09 -4.57
N ASP A 146 0.47 20.63 -5.74
CA ASP A 146 -0.38 20.64 -6.93
C ASP A 146 -1.74 21.32 -6.66
N GLU A 147 -2.84 20.57 -6.78
CA GLU A 147 -4.19 21.13 -6.74
C GLU A 147 -4.72 21.40 -5.34
N TYR A 148 -4.01 21.03 -4.27
CA TYR A 148 -4.46 21.17 -2.88
C TYR A 148 -5.85 20.57 -2.64
N ALA A 149 -6.15 19.45 -3.30
CA ALA A 149 -7.47 18.85 -3.35
C ALA A 149 -7.72 17.88 -2.18
N THR A 150 -8.98 17.78 -1.75
CA THR A 150 -9.47 16.66 -0.95
C THR A 150 -9.76 15.45 -1.85
N PRO A 151 -9.89 14.22 -1.31
CA PRO A 151 -10.33 13.05 -2.07
C PRO A 151 -11.63 13.28 -2.85
N LEU A 152 -12.60 14.00 -2.25
CA LEU A 152 -13.87 14.33 -2.91
C LEU A 152 -13.66 15.27 -4.10
N GLU A 153 -12.96 16.38 -3.91
CA GLU A 153 -12.65 17.35 -4.98
C GLU A 153 -11.89 16.67 -6.13
N MET A 154 -10.99 15.74 -5.82
CA MET A 154 -10.26 14.96 -6.80
C MET A 154 -11.16 14.02 -7.60
N ALA A 155 -12.13 13.35 -6.94
CA ALA A 155 -13.13 12.52 -7.62
C ALA A 155 -14.03 13.35 -8.54
N GLU A 156 -14.46 14.54 -8.08
CA GLU A 156 -15.28 15.48 -8.87
C GLU A 156 -14.54 16.01 -10.10
N ALA A 157 -13.29 16.46 -9.93
CA ALA A 157 -12.44 16.93 -11.01
C ALA A 157 -12.17 15.85 -12.06
N ALA A 158 -12.05 14.58 -11.62
CA ALA A 158 -11.91 13.42 -12.51
C ALA A 158 -13.23 12.96 -13.17
N GLY A 159 -14.36 13.61 -12.88
CA GLY A 159 -15.69 13.21 -13.37
C GLY A 159 -16.12 11.83 -12.88
N TRP A 160 -15.57 11.36 -11.75
CA TRP A 160 -15.90 10.02 -11.23
C TRP A 160 -17.08 10.08 -10.25
N THR A 161 -18.28 10.01 -10.81
CA THR A 161 -19.55 10.19 -10.10
C THR A 161 -19.76 9.20 -8.95
N ASP A 162 -19.39 7.93 -9.14
CA ASP A 162 -19.59 6.88 -8.13
C ASP A 162 -18.73 7.15 -6.90
N GLY A 163 -17.43 7.46 -7.09
CA GLY A 163 -16.53 7.82 -6.02
C GLY A 163 -16.95 9.08 -5.27
N ALA A 164 -17.34 10.13 -6.02
CA ALA A 164 -17.81 11.36 -5.40
C ALA A 164 -19.11 11.16 -4.60
N THR A 165 -20.03 10.33 -5.10
CA THR A 165 -21.27 10.01 -4.39
C THR A 165 -21.01 9.25 -3.09
N LEU A 166 -20.12 8.25 -3.14
CA LEU A 166 -19.72 7.47 -1.97
C LEU A 166 -19.07 8.37 -0.90
N LEU A 167 -18.09 9.19 -1.29
CA LEU A 167 -17.40 10.09 -0.37
C LEU A 167 -18.34 11.11 0.29
N ARG A 168 -19.34 11.63 -0.44
CA ARG A 168 -20.35 12.54 0.13
C ARG A 168 -21.26 11.83 1.13
N ARG A 169 -21.61 10.57 0.91
CA ARG A 169 -22.44 9.77 1.80
C ARG A 169 -21.71 9.51 3.10
N GLU A 170 -20.54 8.93 3.03
CA GLU A 170 -19.72 8.55 4.18
C GLU A 170 -19.31 9.76 5.05
N ARG A 171 -19.07 10.92 4.43
CA ARG A 171 -18.77 12.18 5.15
C ARG A 171 -19.94 12.69 5.99
N LYS A 172 -21.20 12.37 5.64
CA LYS A 172 -22.39 12.79 6.41
C LYS A 172 -22.64 11.92 7.62
N ASP A 173 -22.11 10.72 7.61
CA ASP A 173 -22.34 9.70 8.63
C ASP A 173 -21.26 9.73 9.73
N GLN A 174 -20.24 10.60 9.62
CA GLN A 174 -19.21 10.90 10.61
C GLN A 174 -19.55 12.14 11.43
#